data_ec0df7ec652674b43b452aa75ac5df3a
#
_entry.id   ec0df7ec652674b43b452aa75ac5df3a
#
_cell.length_a   1.000
_cell.length_b   1.000
_cell.length_c   1.000
_cell.angle_alpha   90.00
_cell.angle_beta   90.00
_cell.angle_gamma   90.00
#
_symmetry.space_group_name_H-M   'P 1'
#
loop_
_entity.id
_entity.type
_entity.pdbx_description
1 polymer ?
#
loop_
_entity_poly.entity_id
_entity_poly.type
_entity_poly.pdbx_seq_one_letter_code
_entity_poly.pdbx_strand_id
1 'polypeptide(L)'
;EFAVISARRSQIEPLAERGKRSAKTALFAMEHATLMLATTQLGITVCSLLILNVSEPAIHHLLQVPLGATGWPEEVIGTIAFIVALVLVSFLHVVFGEMVPKNISFSMPDRAVLLLAPPLVAVGRAVRPIIVALNATANAVLWLFRVEPKDEAASTFSLDEVATIVDQSTREGMLTDRTGALNAA
;
A
#
# COMPACT_ATOMS: atom_id res chain seq x y z
N GLU A 1 -2.12 -1.56 2.36
CA GLU A 1 -1.63 -2.05 1.07
C GLU A 1 -0.83 -3.33 1.26
N PHE A 2 0.37 -3.27 1.84
CA PHE A 2 1.28 -4.43 1.98
C PHE A 2 0.66 -5.61 2.71
N ALA A 3 -0.19 -5.39 3.71
CA ALA A 3 -0.89 -6.46 4.40
C ALA A 3 -1.83 -7.27 3.48
N VAL A 4 -2.49 -6.61 2.53
CA VAL A 4 -3.39 -7.28 1.57
C VAL A 4 -2.62 -8.15 0.59
N ILE A 5 -1.46 -7.66 0.11
CA ILE A 5 -0.63 -8.38 -0.87
C ILE A 5 0.16 -9.52 -0.22
N SER A 6 0.65 -9.30 1.01
CA SER A 6 1.55 -10.26 1.67
C SER A 6 0.84 -11.31 2.52
N ALA A 7 -0.46 -11.13 2.82
CA ALA A 7 -1.23 -12.10 3.60
C ALA A 7 -1.45 -13.40 2.82
N ARG A 8 -1.38 -14.51 3.53
CA ARG A 8 -1.55 -15.85 2.93
C ARG A 8 -3.01 -16.27 3.01
N ARG A 9 -3.62 -16.49 1.85
CA ARG A 9 -5.01 -16.94 1.75
C ARG A 9 -5.26 -18.19 2.61
N SER A 10 -4.32 -19.14 2.61
CA SER A 10 -4.40 -20.39 3.39
C SER A 10 -4.53 -20.17 4.90
N GLN A 11 -4.08 -19.03 5.44
CA GLN A 11 -4.22 -18.68 6.85
C GLN A 11 -5.54 -17.94 7.15
N ILE A 12 -6.09 -17.24 6.18
CA ILE A 12 -7.30 -16.42 6.36
C ILE A 12 -8.57 -17.22 6.08
N GLU A 13 -8.56 -18.11 5.10
CA GLU A 13 -9.70 -18.90 4.64
C GLU A 13 -10.35 -19.73 5.75
N PRO A 14 -9.59 -20.49 6.58
CA PRO A 14 -10.16 -21.27 7.68
C PRO A 14 -10.84 -20.40 8.76
N LEU A 15 -10.39 -19.15 8.92
CA LEU A 15 -11.01 -18.20 9.85
C LEU A 15 -12.32 -17.64 9.29
N ALA A 16 -12.41 -17.47 7.99
CA ALA A 16 -13.63 -17.04 7.31
C ALA A 16 -14.71 -18.13 7.33
N GLU A 17 -14.31 -19.40 7.16
CA GLU A 17 -15.19 -20.58 7.27
C GLU A 17 -15.76 -20.72 8.69
N ARG A 18 -14.96 -20.42 9.71
CA ARG A 18 -15.42 -20.35 11.12
C ARG A 18 -16.32 -19.15 11.41
N GLY A 19 -16.69 -18.36 10.40
CA GLY A 19 -17.63 -17.25 10.51
C GLY A 19 -17.04 -15.92 10.95
N LYS A 20 -15.69 -15.77 11.05
CA LYS A 20 -15.04 -14.53 11.47
C LYS A 20 -15.25 -13.45 10.38
N ARG A 21 -16.02 -12.39 10.72
CA ARG A 21 -16.37 -11.31 9.77
C ARG A 21 -15.15 -10.60 9.18
N SER A 22 -14.14 -10.31 10.01
CA SER A 22 -12.90 -9.66 9.53
C SER A 22 -12.14 -10.52 8.52
N ALA A 23 -12.17 -11.86 8.66
CA ALA A 23 -11.54 -12.77 7.70
C ALA A 23 -12.29 -12.81 6.36
N LYS A 24 -13.63 -12.79 6.38
CA LYS A 24 -14.42 -12.65 5.14
C LYS A 24 -14.14 -11.34 4.41
N THR A 25 -14.01 -10.24 5.16
CA THR A 25 -13.65 -8.95 4.58
C THR A 25 -12.20 -8.93 4.07
N ALA A 26 -11.29 -9.61 4.76
CA ALA A 26 -9.90 -9.74 4.31
C ALA A 26 -9.81 -10.55 3.00
N LEU A 27 -10.53 -11.66 2.87
CA LEU A 27 -10.62 -12.41 1.62
C LEU A 27 -11.18 -11.55 0.48
N PHE A 28 -12.26 -10.82 0.75
CA PHE A 28 -12.80 -9.86 -0.23
C PHE A 28 -11.76 -8.83 -0.66
N ALA A 29 -10.98 -8.28 0.29
CA ALA A 29 -9.93 -7.32 -0.02
C ALA A 29 -8.82 -7.95 -0.89
N MET A 30 -8.43 -9.19 -0.61
CA MET A 30 -7.43 -9.94 -1.39
C MET A 30 -7.92 -10.27 -2.79
N GLU A 31 -9.21 -10.62 -2.94
CA GLU A 31 -9.84 -10.90 -4.24
C GLU A 31 -10.02 -9.64 -5.10
N HIS A 32 -10.10 -8.47 -4.46
CA HIS A 32 -10.24 -7.17 -5.13
C HIS A 32 -9.00 -6.31 -4.90
N ALA A 33 -7.81 -6.92 -4.99
CA ALA A 33 -6.54 -6.27 -4.66
C ALA A 33 -6.31 -4.97 -5.44
N THR A 34 -6.60 -4.93 -6.75
CA THR A 34 -6.47 -3.72 -7.58
C THR A 34 -7.28 -2.54 -7.02
N LEU A 35 -8.55 -2.79 -6.62
CA LEU A 35 -9.38 -1.75 -6.00
C LEU A 35 -8.82 -1.31 -4.64
N MET A 36 -8.32 -2.26 -3.85
CA MET A 36 -7.74 -1.96 -2.53
C MET A 36 -6.43 -1.17 -2.67
N LEU A 37 -5.58 -1.52 -3.62
CA LEU A 37 -4.35 -0.79 -3.94
C LEU A 37 -4.66 0.66 -4.37
N ALA A 38 -5.56 0.85 -5.32
CA ALA A 38 -5.98 2.18 -5.75
C ALA A 38 -6.59 3.00 -4.59
N THR A 39 -7.35 2.34 -3.70
CA THR A 39 -7.92 2.99 -2.50
C THR A 39 -6.82 3.44 -1.54
N THR A 40 -5.84 2.58 -1.28
CA THR A 40 -4.72 2.91 -0.37
C THR A 40 -3.83 3.99 -0.95
N GLN A 41 -3.51 3.94 -2.24
CA GLN A 41 -2.70 4.97 -2.91
C GLN A 41 -3.39 6.34 -2.89
N LEU A 42 -4.69 6.38 -3.20
CA LEU A 42 -5.47 7.62 -3.08
C LEU A 42 -5.45 8.14 -1.64
N GLY A 43 -5.67 7.25 -0.66
CA GLY A 43 -5.63 7.58 0.76
C GLY A 43 -4.27 8.12 1.21
N ILE A 44 -3.18 7.45 0.84
CA ILE A 44 -1.81 7.88 1.16
C ILE A 44 -1.56 9.28 0.57
N THR A 45 -1.89 9.50 -0.70
CA THR A 45 -1.69 10.78 -1.37
C THR A 45 -2.45 11.91 -0.67
N VAL A 46 -3.74 11.70 -0.38
CA VAL A 46 -4.56 12.70 0.32
C VAL A 46 -4.04 12.98 1.73
N CYS A 47 -3.73 11.93 2.50
CA CYS A 47 -3.20 12.09 3.85
C CYS A 47 -1.83 12.78 3.87
N SER A 48 -0.93 12.44 2.95
CA SER A 48 0.39 13.07 2.84
C SER A 48 0.30 14.56 2.52
N LEU A 49 -0.59 14.93 1.59
CA LEU A 49 -0.84 16.33 1.27
C LEU A 49 -1.42 17.10 2.45
N LEU A 50 -2.35 16.50 3.20
CA LEU A 50 -2.94 17.12 4.39
C LEU A 50 -1.92 17.27 5.51
N ILE A 51 -1.10 16.24 5.76
CA ILE A 51 -0.05 16.29 6.79
C ILE A 51 0.94 17.40 6.47
N LEU A 52 1.42 17.47 5.23
CA LEU A 52 2.38 18.49 4.82
C LEU A 52 1.77 19.91 4.95
N ASN A 53 0.54 20.12 4.49
CA ASN A 53 -0.13 21.42 4.54
C ASN A 53 -0.46 21.91 5.96
N VAL A 54 -0.70 20.99 6.90
CA VAL A 54 -1.08 21.35 8.28
C VAL A 54 0.15 21.38 9.19
N SER A 55 1.05 20.39 9.08
CA SER A 55 2.14 20.20 10.01
C SER A 55 3.33 21.15 9.74
N GLU A 56 3.61 21.42 8.45
CA GLU A 56 4.72 22.33 8.11
C GLU A 56 4.51 23.74 8.68
N PRO A 57 3.39 24.45 8.42
CA PRO A 57 3.17 25.78 8.96
C PRO A 57 3.12 25.80 10.51
N ALA A 58 2.57 24.75 11.13
CA ALA A 58 2.51 24.67 12.59
C ALA A 58 3.90 24.55 13.23
N ILE A 59 4.77 23.70 12.68
CA ILE A 59 6.14 23.53 13.15
C ILE A 59 6.99 24.75 12.81
N HIS A 60 6.81 25.33 11.61
CA HIS A 60 7.46 26.58 11.22
C HIS A 60 7.18 27.68 12.24
N HIS A 61 5.91 27.90 12.57
CA HIS A 61 5.52 28.91 13.56
C HIS A 61 6.09 28.61 14.96
N LEU A 62 6.08 27.34 15.36
CA LEU A 62 6.68 26.92 16.64
C LEU A 62 8.17 27.19 16.70
N LEU A 63 8.89 27.04 15.60
CA LEU A 63 10.33 27.28 15.50
C LEU A 63 10.68 28.77 15.44
N GLN A 64 9.82 29.60 14.88
CA GLN A 64 10.04 31.07 14.85
C GLN A 64 10.18 31.67 16.23
N VAL A 65 9.46 31.17 17.24
CA VAL A 65 9.50 31.70 18.62
C VAL A 65 10.90 31.59 19.24
N PRO A 66 11.54 30.39 19.31
CA PRO A 66 12.90 30.30 19.86
C PRO A 66 13.97 30.96 18.97
N LEU A 67 13.82 30.91 17.64
CA LEU A 67 14.75 31.53 16.71
C LEU A 67 14.69 33.06 16.77
N GLY A 68 13.54 33.66 17.06
CA GLY A 68 13.38 35.09 17.26
C GLY A 68 14.23 35.65 18.41
N ALA A 69 14.52 34.82 19.41
CA ALA A 69 15.41 35.19 20.52
C ALA A 69 16.89 35.32 20.12
N THR A 70 17.30 34.87 18.93
CA THR A 70 18.69 34.91 18.46
C THR A 70 19.12 36.27 17.95
N GLY A 71 18.15 37.17 17.67
CA GLY A 71 18.43 38.50 17.10
C GLY A 71 18.79 38.49 15.61
N TRP A 72 18.57 37.37 14.91
CA TRP A 72 18.78 37.27 13.47
C TRP A 72 17.68 38.03 12.67
N PRO A 73 17.98 38.44 11.42
CA PRO A 73 16.95 39.02 10.55
C PRO A 73 15.75 38.07 10.37
N GLU A 74 14.56 38.63 10.35
CA GLU A 74 13.30 37.86 10.29
C GLU A 74 13.22 36.96 9.06
N GLU A 75 13.74 37.40 7.92
CA GLU A 75 13.83 36.58 6.68
C GLU A 75 14.71 35.35 6.86
N VAL A 76 15.81 35.46 7.59
CA VAL A 76 16.73 34.33 7.88
C VAL A 76 16.06 33.35 8.83
N ILE A 77 15.39 33.85 9.87
CA ILE A 77 14.63 33.04 10.82
C ILE A 77 13.52 32.27 10.08
N GLY A 78 12.75 32.95 9.24
CA GLY A 78 11.68 32.33 8.45
C GLY A 78 12.19 31.22 7.54
N THR A 79 13.28 31.47 6.82
CA THR A 79 13.89 30.48 5.93
C THR A 79 14.41 29.26 6.68
N ILE A 80 15.11 29.45 7.78
CA ILE A 80 15.66 28.36 8.60
C ILE A 80 14.50 27.56 9.22
N ALA A 81 13.50 28.24 9.80
CA ALA A 81 12.34 27.59 10.39
C ALA A 81 11.57 26.75 9.36
N PHE A 82 11.40 27.26 8.14
CA PHE A 82 10.77 26.52 7.02
C PHE A 82 11.56 25.26 6.66
N ILE A 83 12.86 25.37 6.42
CA ILE A 83 13.68 24.23 6.03
C ILE A 83 13.69 23.17 7.13
N VAL A 84 13.86 23.57 8.39
CA VAL A 84 13.86 22.63 9.52
C VAL A 84 12.49 21.99 9.70
N ALA A 85 11.40 22.75 9.60
CA ALA A 85 10.04 22.23 9.66
C ALA A 85 9.80 21.19 8.54
N LEU A 86 10.15 21.53 7.30
CA LEU A 86 9.99 20.64 6.14
C LEU A 86 10.76 19.33 6.32
N VAL A 87 12.02 19.39 6.73
CA VAL A 87 12.85 18.20 6.95
C VAL A 87 12.29 17.35 8.09
N LEU A 88 11.90 17.99 9.20
CA LEU A 88 11.37 17.29 10.37
C LEU A 88 10.04 16.60 10.07
N VAL A 89 9.09 17.32 9.43
CA VAL A 89 7.78 16.75 9.04
C VAL A 89 7.97 15.61 8.05
N SER A 90 8.81 15.78 7.04
CA SER A 90 9.10 14.74 6.06
C SER A 90 9.73 13.51 6.72
N PHE A 91 10.68 13.69 7.60
CA PHE A 91 11.31 12.60 8.35
C PHE A 91 10.29 11.82 9.20
N LEU A 92 9.49 12.53 10.00
CA LEU A 92 8.46 11.91 10.83
C LEU A 92 7.41 11.18 9.98
N HIS A 93 6.99 11.79 8.86
CA HIS A 93 6.04 11.19 7.94
C HIS A 93 6.59 9.91 7.33
N VAL A 94 7.80 9.92 6.80
CA VAL A 94 8.42 8.73 6.20
C VAL A 94 8.62 7.62 7.23
N VAL A 95 9.16 7.94 8.41
CA VAL A 95 9.44 6.92 9.42
C VAL A 95 8.15 6.34 10.00
N PHE A 96 7.29 7.18 10.56
CA PHE A 96 6.10 6.73 11.29
C PHE A 96 4.86 6.53 10.40
N GLY A 97 4.76 7.29 9.31
CA GLY A 97 3.64 7.19 8.37
C GLY A 97 3.81 6.09 7.31
N GLU A 98 5.06 5.74 6.96
CA GLU A 98 5.34 4.78 5.89
C GLU A 98 6.16 3.57 6.37
N MET A 99 7.40 3.77 6.84
CA MET A 99 8.34 2.66 7.08
C MET A 99 7.88 1.75 8.23
N VAL A 100 7.45 2.30 9.36
CA VAL A 100 7.00 1.51 10.51
C VAL A 100 5.75 0.70 10.18
N PRO A 101 4.66 1.27 9.63
CA PRO A 101 3.48 0.51 9.23
C PRO A 101 3.77 -0.55 8.17
N LYS A 102 4.64 -0.25 7.21
CA LYS A 102 5.10 -1.18 6.17
C LYS A 102 5.81 -2.38 6.77
N ASN A 103 6.78 -2.15 7.66
CA ASN A 103 7.53 -3.22 8.31
C ASN A 103 6.63 -4.10 9.19
N ILE A 104 5.66 -3.52 9.91
CA ILE A 104 4.66 -4.28 10.68
C ILE A 104 3.81 -5.15 9.75
N SER A 105 3.39 -4.60 8.61
CA SER A 105 2.57 -5.34 7.64
C SER A 105 3.32 -6.52 7.03
N PHE A 106 4.61 -6.40 6.79
CA PHE A 106 5.45 -7.51 6.33
C PHE A 106 5.76 -8.54 7.43
N SER A 107 5.97 -8.08 8.66
CA SER A 107 6.31 -8.98 9.78
C SER A 107 5.13 -9.83 10.23
N MET A 108 3.91 -9.29 10.16
CA MET A 108 2.68 -9.95 10.63
C MET A 108 1.51 -9.74 9.64
N PRO A 109 1.65 -10.19 8.37
CA PRO A 109 0.69 -9.85 7.32
C PRO A 109 -0.73 -10.37 7.60
N ASP A 110 -0.85 -11.59 8.12
CA ASP A 110 -2.13 -12.23 8.39
C ASP A 110 -2.92 -11.52 9.50
N ARG A 111 -2.23 -11.00 10.52
CA ARG A 111 -2.86 -10.19 11.58
C ARG A 111 -3.18 -8.79 11.09
N ALA A 112 -2.27 -8.19 10.34
CA ALA A 112 -2.44 -6.86 9.79
C ALA A 112 -3.64 -6.80 8.83
N VAL A 113 -3.80 -7.77 7.93
CA VAL A 113 -4.94 -7.80 7.01
C VAL A 113 -6.27 -7.98 7.73
N LEU A 114 -6.33 -8.82 8.77
CA LEU A 114 -7.55 -9.02 9.56
C LEU A 114 -8.01 -7.75 10.30
N LEU A 115 -7.07 -6.89 10.68
CA LEU A 115 -7.35 -5.62 11.36
C LEU A 115 -7.68 -4.51 10.36
N LEU A 116 -6.93 -4.42 9.27
CA LEU A 116 -6.96 -3.28 8.35
C LEU A 116 -7.95 -3.45 7.19
N ALA A 117 -8.28 -4.69 6.79
CA ALA A 117 -9.22 -4.91 5.68
C ALA A 117 -10.64 -4.34 5.95
N PRO A 118 -11.25 -4.45 7.14
CA PRO A 118 -12.58 -3.89 7.36
C PRO A 118 -12.67 -2.38 7.11
N PRO A 119 -11.83 -1.52 7.71
CA PRO A 119 -11.87 -0.09 7.43
C PRO A 119 -11.46 0.23 5.98
N LEU A 120 -10.48 -0.48 5.42
CA LEU A 120 -10.05 -0.29 4.04
C LEU A 120 -11.16 -0.55 3.03
N VAL A 121 -11.89 -1.67 3.17
CA VAL A 121 -13.02 -2.00 2.30
C VAL A 121 -14.17 -0.99 2.47
N ALA A 122 -14.42 -0.49 3.69
CA ALA A 122 -15.43 0.53 3.91
C ALA A 122 -15.07 1.84 3.17
N VAL A 123 -13.83 2.30 3.31
CA VAL A 123 -13.31 3.48 2.58
C VAL A 123 -13.34 3.22 1.08
N GLY A 124 -12.84 2.07 0.61
CA GLY A 124 -12.81 1.71 -0.80
C GLY A 124 -14.19 1.75 -1.46
N ARG A 125 -15.23 1.31 -0.74
CA ARG A 125 -16.63 1.43 -1.23
C ARG A 125 -17.08 2.88 -1.34
N ALA A 126 -16.74 3.71 -0.36
CA ALA A 126 -17.11 5.12 -0.35
C ALA A 126 -16.43 5.92 -1.47
N VAL A 127 -15.14 5.65 -1.72
CA VAL A 127 -14.35 6.34 -2.74
C VAL A 127 -14.36 5.66 -4.12
N ARG A 128 -15.05 4.53 -4.25
CA ARG A 128 -15.15 3.76 -5.51
C ARG A 128 -15.47 4.62 -6.73
N PRO A 129 -16.45 5.54 -6.71
CA PRO A 129 -16.76 6.36 -7.88
C PRO A 129 -15.57 7.25 -8.28
N ILE A 130 -14.80 7.74 -7.32
CA ILE A 130 -13.60 8.54 -7.57
C ILE A 130 -12.52 7.65 -8.24
N ILE A 131 -12.28 6.45 -7.71
CA ILE A 131 -11.31 5.51 -8.26
C ILE A 131 -11.68 5.11 -9.68
N VAL A 132 -12.96 4.84 -9.96
CA VAL A 132 -13.44 4.52 -11.31
C VAL A 132 -13.18 5.70 -12.27
N ALA A 133 -13.44 6.93 -11.86
CA ALA A 133 -13.18 8.11 -12.67
C ALA A 133 -11.68 8.31 -12.94
N LEU A 134 -10.82 8.11 -11.92
CA LEU A 134 -9.36 8.18 -12.06
C LEU A 134 -8.83 7.10 -13.02
N ASN A 135 -9.28 5.85 -12.85
CA ASN A 135 -8.88 4.75 -13.74
C ASN A 135 -9.37 4.97 -15.18
N ALA A 136 -10.59 5.48 -15.36
CA ALA A 136 -11.09 5.83 -16.70
C ALA A 136 -10.23 6.90 -17.37
N THR A 137 -9.80 7.91 -16.61
CA THR A 137 -8.89 8.95 -17.09
C THR A 137 -7.52 8.39 -17.45
N ALA A 138 -6.95 7.54 -16.57
CA ALA A 138 -5.68 6.88 -16.83
C ALA A 138 -5.75 5.99 -18.08
N ASN A 139 -6.81 5.19 -18.23
CA ASN A 139 -7.02 4.32 -19.39
C ASN A 139 -7.20 5.14 -20.67
N ALA A 140 -7.86 6.31 -20.62
CA ALA A 140 -7.97 7.19 -21.77
C ALA A 140 -6.59 7.73 -22.21
N VAL A 141 -5.72 8.04 -21.27
CA VAL A 141 -4.33 8.44 -21.55
C VAL A 141 -3.54 7.28 -22.14
N LEU A 142 -3.63 6.07 -21.57
CA LEU A 142 -2.97 4.87 -22.10
C LEU A 142 -3.43 4.56 -23.52
N TRP A 143 -4.73 4.69 -23.79
CA TRP A 143 -5.29 4.51 -25.14
C TRP A 143 -4.68 5.50 -26.15
N LEU A 144 -4.46 6.76 -25.74
CA LEU A 144 -3.81 7.76 -26.61
C LEU A 144 -2.39 7.33 -26.99
N PHE A 145 -1.67 6.64 -26.08
CA PHE A 145 -0.34 6.08 -26.33
C PHE A 145 -0.36 4.68 -26.93
N ARG A 146 -1.54 4.11 -27.23
CA ARG A 146 -1.75 2.75 -27.75
C ARG A 146 -1.17 1.68 -26.83
N VAL A 147 -1.23 1.88 -25.52
CA VAL A 147 -0.81 0.93 -24.50
C VAL A 147 -2.07 0.26 -23.94
N GLU A 148 -2.10 -1.08 -23.96
CA GLU A 148 -3.19 -1.83 -23.32
C GLU A 148 -3.04 -1.82 -21.79
N PRO A 149 -4.07 -1.37 -21.05
CA PRO A 149 -4.02 -1.38 -19.58
C PRO A 149 -4.00 -2.83 -19.10
N LYS A 150 -3.05 -3.14 -18.19
CA LYS A 150 -3.01 -4.42 -17.47
C LYS A 150 -3.43 -4.20 -16.03
N ASP A 151 -4.22 -5.12 -15.49
CA ASP A 151 -4.56 -5.11 -14.08
C ASP A 151 -3.34 -5.48 -13.24
N GLU A 152 -2.90 -4.59 -12.34
CA GLU A 152 -1.73 -4.79 -11.47
C GLU A 152 -1.87 -6.03 -10.56
N ALA A 153 -3.09 -6.44 -10.25
CA ALA A 153 -3.38 -7.61 -9.44
C ALA A 153 -3.61 -8.89 -10.26
N ALA A 154 -3.63 -8.80 -11.59
CA ALA A 154 -3.80 -9.94 -12.48
C ALA A 154 -2.45 -10.63 -12.78
N SER A 155 -1.65 -10.88 -11.75
CA SER A 155 -0.62 -11.93 -11.84
C SER A 155 -1.28 -13.31 -11.65
N THR A 156 -2.26 -13.62 -12.50
CA THR A 156 -2.59 -15.00 -12.77
C THR A 156 -1.38 -15.56 -13.52
N PHE A 157 -0.55 -16.29 -12.80
CA PHE A 157 0.49 -17.08 -13.45
C PHE A 157 -0.19 -17.88 -14.56
N SER A 158 0.29 -17.72 -15.78
CA SER A 158 -0.19 -18.55 -16.88
C SER A 158 0.17 -20.01 -16.54
N LEU A 159 -0.61 -20.97 -17.07
CA LEU A 159 -0.29 -22.40 -16.87
C LEU A 159 1.16 -22.71 -17.26
N ASP A 160 1.70 -22.01 -18.26
CA ASP A 160 3.09 -22.13 -18.70
C ASP A 160 4.10 -21.59 -17.66
N GLU A 161 3.77 -20.50 -16.98
CA GLU A 161 4.60 -19.96 -15.88
C GLU A 161 4.57 -20.90 -14.67
N VAL A 162 3.40 -21.43 -14.32
CA VAL A 162 3.28 -22.43 -13.23
C VAL A 162 4.07 -23.69 -13.59
N ALA A 163 3.98 -24.18 -14.80
CA ALA A 163 4.76 -25.33 -15.28
C ALA A 163 6.26 -25.06 -15.20
N THR A 164 6.69 -23.86 -15.58
CA THR A 164 8.11 -23.45 -15.51
C THR A 164 8.59 -23.37 -14.06
N ILE A 165 7.79 -22.81 -13.15
CA ILE A 165 8.12 -22.71 -11.70
C ILE A 165 8.23 -24.14 -11.10
N VAL A 166 7.32 -25.04 -11.45
CA VAL A 166 7.32 -26.43 -10.97
C VAL A 166 8.56 -27.16 -11.50
N ASP A 167 8.91 -27.03 -12.79
CA ASP A 167 10.09 -27.63 -13.37
C ASP A 167 11.40 -27.11 -12.73
N GLN A 168 11.49 -25.80 -12.51
CA GLN A 168 12.62 -25.19 -11.83
C GLN A 168 12.72 -25.66 -10.37
N SER A 169 11.62 -25.73 -9.63
CA SER A 169 11.58 -26.20 -8.23
C SER A 169 11.97 -27.69 -8.14
N THR A 170 11.64 -28.49 -9.16
CA THR A 170 12.04 -29.89 -9.26
C THR A 170 13.56 -30.01 -9.52
N ARG A 171 14.10 -29.20 -10.43
CA ARG A 171 15.54 -29.14 -10.71
C ARG A 171 16.39 -28.68 -9.52
N GLU A 172 15.84 -27.77 -8.71
CA GLU A 172 16.48 -27.27 -7.49
C GLU A 172 16.33 -28.25 -6.29
N GLY A 173 15.67 -29.38 -6.48
CA GLY A 173 15.48 -30.43 -5.48
C GLY A 173 14.48 -30.07 -4.37
N MET A 174 13.69 -28.99 -4.55
CA MET A 174 12.64 -28.59 -3.61
C MET A 174 11.38 -29.43 -3.75
N LEU A 175 11.16 -30.01 -4.92
CA LEU A 175 10.06 -30.94 -5.21
C LEU A 175 10.65 -32.30 -5.66
N THR A 176 10.06 -33.40 -5.18
CA THR A 176 10.40 -34.73 -5.68
C THR A 176 9.80 -34.95 -7.06
N ASP A 177 10.48 -35.71 -7.94
CA ASP A 177 10.01 -36.04 -9.30
C ASP A 177 8.55 -36.55 -9.35
N ARG A 178 8.10 -37.27 -8.32
CA ARG A 178 6.73 -37.73 -8.20
C ARG A 178 5.71 -36.61 -8.02
N THR A 179 6.06 -35.54 -7.31
CA THR A 179 5.17 -34.41 -7.04
C THR A 179 5.11 -33.49 -8.26
N GLY A 180 6.22 -33.32 -8.99
CA GLY A 180 6.29 -32.57 -10.24
C GLY A 180 5.47 -33.23 -11.37
N ALA A 181 5.53 -34.55 -11.50
CA ALA A 181 4.82 -35.30 -12.53
C ALA A 181 3.28 -35.28 -12.36
N LEU A 182 2.77 -35.21 -11.13
CA LEU A 182 1.33 -35.14 -10.84
C LEU A 182 0.72 -33.78 -11.19
N ASN A 183 1.53 -32.72 -11.22
CA ASN A 183 1.07 -31.37 -11.57
C ASN A 183 1.22 -31.06 -13.08
N ALA A 184 1.87 -31.92 -13.83
CA ALA A 184 2.09 -31.79 -15.28
C ALA A 184 1.09 -32.60 -16.13
N ALA A 185 0.18 -33.34 -15.49
CA ALA A 185 -0.89 -34.11 -16.12
C ALA A 185 -2.26 -33.42 -15.95
#